data_781725e45dae8dd825d8713287cb3fe1
#
_entry.id   781725e45dae8dd825d8713287cb3fe1
#
_cell.length_a   1.000
_cell.length_b   1.000
_cell.length_c   1.000
_cell.angle_alpha   90.00
_cell.angle_beta   90.00
_cell.angle_gamma   90.00
#
_symmetry.space_group_name_H-M   'P 1'
#
loop_
_entity.id
_entity.type
_entity.pdbx_description
1 polymer ?
#
loop_
_entity_poly.entity_id
_entity_poly.type
_entity_poly.pdbx_seq_one_letter_code
_entity_poly.pdbx_strand_id
1 'polypeptide(L)'
;MKHKFTILSAILIVALTACCLFACNDKGDSPAKVDYQSDNSYFVKTAESETALTFEPILDPVYSESGLTYKQVDYRFGVIFYVGTAIEPKYYEYLGNALAKQGYLVVMPKVTLNMTYAYYKAQEEAFSAYPNVKFFVAGHSQGGGAALRRASENADTVAGAILLSPLCYRHKLLDADGNPVKDEESGVDKYIIDNLKDVDVATLLVEAEQDHVLSDEMKADAKTRLKEGYVHKVISPAAHMSFSTMDNDEILKSFNNDGDGITEAQKQSQRTKTVEYILNFVKGLSN
;
A
#
# COMPACT_ATOMS: atom_id res chain seq x y z
N MET A 1 13.82 27.34 -0.80
CA MET A 1 13.08 26.25 -0.15
C MET A 1 11.54 26.44 -0.16
N LYS A 2 10.97 27.61 0.12
CA LYS A 2 9.49 27.81 0.17
C LYS A 2 8.76 27.58 -1.19
N HIS A 3 9.39 27.85 -2.35
CA HIS A 3 8.73 27.70 -3.66
C HIS A 3 8.58 26.25 -4.16
N LYS A 4 9.50 25.33 -3.83
CA LYS A 4 9.40 23.94 -4.28
C LYS A 4 8.28 23.15 -3.59
N PHE A 5 8.02 23.46 -2.32
CA PHE A 5 6.93 22.81 -1.56
C PHE A 5 5.53 23.20 -2.06
N THR A 6 5.40 24.45 -2.55
CA THR A 6 4.13 24.96 -3.09
C THR A 6 3.79 24.29 -4.43
N ILE A 7 4.80 23.94 -5.24
CA ILE A 7 4.62 23.30 -6.55
C ILE A 7 4.18 21.84 -6.37
N LEU A 8 4.78 21.09 -5.43
CA LEU A 8 4.40 19.70 -5.18
C LEU A 8 2.98 19.58 -4.60
N SER A 9 2.59 20.52 -3.72
CA SER A 9 1.21 20.61 -3.22
C SER A 9 0.22 20.98 -4.33
N ALA A 10 0.62 21.81 -5.29
CA ALA A 10 -0.20 22.20 -6.43
C ALA A 10 -0.36 21.06 -7.44
N ILE A 11 0.69 20.27 -7.69
CA ILE A 11 0.65 19.10 -8.58
C ILE A 11 -0.24 18.02 -8.00
N LEU A 12 -0.15 17.79 -6.68
CA LEU A 12 -1.03 16.83 -5.99
C LEU A 12 -2.52 17.25 -6.07
N ILE A 13 -2.81 18.55 -5.99
CA ILE A 13 -4.18 19.10 -6.09
C ILE A 13 -4.69 19.02 -7.53
N VAL A 14 -3.84 19.24 -8.54
CA VAL A 14 -4.23 19.16 -9.96
C VAL A 14 -4.48 17.69 -10.36
N ALA A 15 -3.69 16.73 -9.88
CA ALA A 15 -3.96 15.31 -10.09
C ALA A 15 -5.30 14.89 -9.45
N LEU A 16 -5.64 15.45 -8.28
CA LEU A 16 -6.92 15.23 -7.60
C LEU A 16 -8.12 15.76 -8.38
N THR A 17 -8.01 16.92 -9.05
CA THR A 17 -9.13 17.48 -9.85
C THR A 17 -9.34 16.73 -11.16
N ALA A 18 -8.30 16.20 -11.79
CA ALA A 18 -8.43 15.38 -13.00
C ALA A 18 -9.08 14.01 -12.70
N CYS A 19 -8.77 13.39 -11.56
CA CYS A 19 -9.36 12.11 -11.15
C CYS A 19 -10.83 12.21 -10.76
N CYS A 20 -11.33 13.36 -10.28
CA CYS A 20 -12.74 13.53 -9.95
C CYS A 20 -13.71 13.42 -11.15
N LEU A 21 -13.18 13.51 -12.38
CA LEU A 21 -14.00 13.42 -13.61
C LEU A 21 -14.15 11.98 -14.14
N PHE A 22 -13.38 11.01 -13.62
CA PHE A 22 -13.37 9.63 -14.11
C PHE A 22 -13.87 8.58 -13.11
N ALA A 23 -14.30 9.00 -11.92
CA ALA A 23 -14.95 8.10 -10.97
C ALA A 23 -16.42 7.86 -11.40
N CYS A 24 -16.63 7.18 -12.51
CA CYS A 24 -17.95 6.76 -12.99
C CYS A 24 -18.19 5.29 -12.66
N ASN A 25 -19.06 5.08 -11.69
CA ASN A 25 -20.19 4.18 -11.78
C ASN A 25 -19.92 2.72 -12.19
N ASP A 26 -19.44 1.89 -11.28
CA ASP A 26 -19.86 0.49 -11.27
C ASP A 26 -20.44 0.14 -9.91
N LYS A 27 -21.76 0.16 -9.85
CA LYS A 27 -22.55 -0.31 -8.72
C LYS A 27 -22.79 -1.79 -8.92
N GLY A 28 -22.12 -2.58 -8.16
CA GLY A 28 -22.37 -4.02 -8.06
C GLY A 28 -21.13 -4.75 -7.54
N ASP A 29 -21.29 -5.61 -6.56
CA ASP A 29 -20.26 -6.57 -6.19
C ASP A 29 -19.93 -7.44 -7.40
N SER A 30 -18.69 -7.40 -7.85
CA SER A 30 -18.24 -8.29 -8.92
C SER A 30 -18.25 -9.74 -8.40
N PRO A 31 -18.70 -10.71 -9.21
CA PRO A 31 -18.67 -12.11 -8.78
C PRO A 31 -17.23 -12.52 -8.44
N ALA A 32 -17.08 -13.27 -7.35
CA ALA A 32 -15.77 -13.77 -6.93
C ALA A 32 -15.09 -14.56 -8.06
N LYS A 33 -13.84 -14.22 -8.34
CA LYS A 33 -12.99 -14.93 -9.33
C LYS A 33 -12.09 -15.90 -8.60
N VAL A 34 -11.81 -17.05 -9.22
CA VAL A 34 -10.83 -18.03 -8.73
C VAL A 34 -9.74 -18.19 -9.75
N ASP A 35 -8.52 -17.97 -9.34
CA ASP A 35 -7.33 -18.17 -10.17
C ASP A 35 -6.66 -19.51 -9.81
N TYR A 36 -6.39 -20.31 -10.83
CA TYR A 36 -5.84 -21.65 -10.69
C TYR A 36 -4.33 -21.64 -10.89
N GLN A 37 -3.59 -22.34 -10.02
CA GLN A 37 -2.16 -22.52 -10.23
C GLN A 37 -1.62 -23.90 -9.87
N SER A 38 -0.44 -24.18 -10.46
CA SER A 38 0.35 -25.40 -10.28
C SER A 38 1.18 -25.37 -8.99
N ASP A 39 1.41 -26.55 -8.46
CA ASP A 39 2.43 -26.96 -7.51
C ASP A 39 2.62 -26.14 -6.22
N ASN A 40 2.11 -26.63 -5.10
CA ASN A 40 2.29 -26.14 -3.72
C ASN A 40 1.78 -24.73 -3.42
N SER A 41 0.92 -24.17 -4.26
CA SER A 41 0.26 -22.90 -4.01
C SER A 41 -1.24 -23.07 -3.77
N TYR A 42 -1.82 -22.16 -3.02
CA TYR A 42 -3.26 -22.09 -2.81
C TYR A 42 -3.97 -21.57 -4.06
N PHE A 43 -5.23 -21.97 -4.24
CA PHE A 43 -6.13 -21.24 -5.10
C PHE A 43 -6.47 -19.88 -4.46
N VAL A 44 -6.79 -18.89 -5.29
CA VAL A 44 -7.12 -17.55 -4.80
C VAL A 44 -8.55 -17.21 -5.16
N LYS A 45 -9.35 -16.95 -4.14
CA LYS A 45 -10.66 -16.33 -4.31
C LYS A 45 -10.49 -14.82 -4.23
N THR A 46 -10.73 -14.14 -5.33
CA THR A 46 -10.76 -12.67 -5.38
C THR A 46 -12.20 -12.21 -5.21
N ALA A 47 -12.42 -11.34 -4.27
CA ALA A 47 -13.72 -10.74 -4.00
C ALA A 47 -13.58 -9.22 -3.91
N GLU A 48 -14.50 -8.51 -4.53
CA GLU A 48 -14.56 -7.05 -4.52
C GLU A 48 -15.88 -6.60 -3.88
N SER A 49 -15.76 -5.77 -2.85
CA SER A 49 -16.87 -5.13 -2.17
C SER A 49 -16.81 -3.61 -2.33
N GLU A 50 -17.76 -2.88 -1.74
CA GLU A 50 -17.70 -1.41 -1.69
C GLU A 50 -16.49 -0.90 -0.90
N THR A 51 -16.00 -1.67 0.09
CA THR A 51 -14.96 -1.24 1.04
C THR A 51 -13.59 -1.83 0.79
N ALA A 52 -13.48 -2.94 0.04
CA ALA A 52 -12.19 -3.58 -0.20
C ALA A 52 -12.17 -4.47 -1.45
N LEU A 53 -10.95 -4.66 -1.97
CA LEU A 53 -10.58 -5.76 -2.86
C LEU A 53 -9.80 -6.78 -2.02
N THR A 54 -10.28 -8.02 -1.98
CA THR A 54 -9.74 -9.07 -1.10
C THR A 54 -9.26 -10.26 -1.93
N PHE A 55 -8.12 -10.82 -1.56
CA PHE A 55 -7.54 -12.04 -2.14
C PHE A 55 -7.41 -13.07 -1.02
N GLU A 56 -8.25 -14.07 -1.06
CA GLU A 56 -8.37 -15.10 -0.04
C GLU A 56 -7.77 -16.41 -0.55
N PRO A 57 -6.75 -16.98 0.13
CA PRO A 57 -6.28 -18.32 -0.17
C PRO A 57 -7.38 -19.35 0.17
N ILE A 58 -7.66 -20.28 -0.75
CA ILE A 58 -8.68 -21.32 -0.59
C ILE A 58 -8.15 -22.68 -1.07
N LEU A 59 -8.82 -23.75 -0.65
CA LEU A 59 -8.55 -25.11 -1.07
C LEU A 59 -9.77 -25.73 -1.74
N ASP A 60 -9.53 -26.65 -2.66
CA ASP A 60 -10.54 -27.49 -3.32
C ASP A 60 -11.75 -26.69 -3.86
N PRO A 61 -11.57 -25.64 -4.68
CA PRO A 61 -12.69 -24.90 -5.23
C PRO A 61 -13.51 -25.74 -6.19
N VAL A 62 -14.84 -25.78 -6.01
CA VAL A 62 -15.80 -26.47 -6.88
C VAL A 62 -16.87 -25.45 -7.30
N TYR A 63 -17.03 -25.28 -8.62
CA TYR A 63 -18.13 -24.54 -9.20
C TYR A 63 -19.32 -25.43 -9.48
N SER A 64 -20.51 -24.99 -9.08
CA SER A 64 -21.78 -25.65 -9.35
C SER A 64 -22.85 -24.61 -9.72
N GLU A 65 -24.04 -25.04 -10.09
CA GLU A 65 -25.17 -24.14 -10.32
C GLU A 65 -25.57 -23.34 -9.07
N SER A 66 -25.26 -23.85 -7.88
CA SER A 66 -25.50 -23.17 -6.60
C SER A 66 -24.38 -22.19 -6.22
N GLY A 67 -23.34 -22.06 -7.04
CA GLY A 67 -22.20 -21.16 -6.82
C GLY A 67 -20.89 -21.87 -6.52
N LEU A 68 -19.93 -21.08 -6.00
CA LEU A 68 -18.58 -21.56 -5.61
C LEU A 68 -18.60 -22.16 -4.20
N THR A 69 -18.15 -23.40 -4.06
CA THR A 69 -17.83 -24.02 -2.76
C THR A 69 -16.34 -24.27 -2.67
N TYR A 70 -15.76 -24.17 -1.47
CA TYR A 70 -14.33 -24.35 -1.23
C TYR A 70 -14.08 -24.68 0.25
N LYS A 71 -12.87 -25.20 0.54
CA LYS A 71 -12.38 -25.31 1.91
C LYS A 71 -11.59 -24.06 2.26
N GLN A 72 -11.89 -23.49 3.42
CA GLN A 72 -11.11 -22.38 3.96
C GLN A 72 -9.71 -22.83 4.37
N VAL A 73 -8.73 -21.94 4.17
CA VAL A 73 -7.38 -22.08 4.70
C VAL A 73 -7.37 -21.45 6.10
N ASP A 74 -6.69 -22.08 7.03
CA ASP A 74 -6.42 -21.50 8.35
C ASP A 74 -5.19 -20.57 8.23
N TYR A 75 -5.42 -19.37 7.67
CA TYR A 75 -4.37 -18.38 7.53
C TYR A 75 -4.18 -17.56 8.82
N ARG A 76 -3.00 -17.65 9.41
CA ARG A 76 -2.64 -16.90 10.62
C ARG A 76 -2.10 -15.50 10.33
N PHE A 77 -1.60 -15.28 9.12
CA PHE A 77 -1.03 -14.01 8.67
C PHE A 77 -1.72 -13.49 7.43
N GLY A 78 -1.82 -12.17 7.35
CA GLY A 78 -2.35 -11.46 6.20
C GLY A 78 -1.55 -10.21 5.87
N VAL A 79 -1.91 -9.53 4.79
CA VAL A 79 -1.36 -8.25 4.39
C VAL A 79 -2.50 -7.27 4.14
N ILE A 80 -2.50 -6.14 4.84
CA ILE A 80 -3.32 -4.99 4.47
C ILE A 80 -2.46 -4.09 3.59
N PHE A 81 -2.87 -3.90 2.33
CA PHE A 81 -2.11 -3.12 1.37
C PHE A 81 -2.80 -1.80 1.04
N TYR A 82 -2.16 -0.71 1.39
CA TYR A 82 -2.60 0.66 1.10
C TYR A 82 -2.09 1.08 -0.28
N VAL A 83 -3.01 1.40 -1.17
CA VAL A 83 -2.69 1.81 -2.55
C VAL A 83 -2.06 3.21 -2.59
N GLY A 84 -1.39 3.52 -3.69
CA GLY A 84 -0.89 4.87 -3.96
C GLY A 84 -2.02 5.86 -4.24
N THR A 85 -1.71 7.17 -4.17
CA THR A 85 -2.67 8.24 -4.46
C THR A 85 -3.28 8.05 -5.85
N ALA A 86 -4.60 8.12 -5.94
CA ALA A 86 -5.37 8.04 -7.17
C ALA A 86 -5.21 6.71 -7.95
N ILE A 87 -4.58 5.69 -7.35
CA ILE A 87 -4.40 4.37 -7.96
C ILE A 87 -5.41 3.41 -7.33
N GLU A 88 -6.27 2.80 -8.16
CA GLU A 88 -7.26 1.84 -7.67
C GLU A 88 -6.60 0.52 -7.25
N PRO A 89 -7.20 -0.22 -6.28
CA PRO A 89 -6.70 -1.52 -5.83
C PRO A 89 -6.47 -2.53 -6.95
N LYS A 90 -7.28 -2.52 -8.00
CA LYS A 90 -7.15 -3.42 -9.16
C LYS A 90 -5.78 -3.38 -9.83
N TYR A 91 -5.10 -2.23 -9.79
CA TYR A 91 -3.75 -2.10 -10.36
C TYR A 91 -2.65 -2.74 -9.51
N TYR A 92 -3.02 -3.37 -8.39
CA TYR A 92 -2.14 -4.18 -7.53
C TYR A 92 -2.60 -5.65 -7.43
N GLU A 93 -3.53 -6.09 -8.28
CA GLU A 93 -4.02 -7.50 -8.27
C GLU A 93 -2.89 -8.52 -8.40
N TYR A 94 -1.84 -8.22 -9.16
CA TYR A 94 -0.67 -9.09 -9.29
C TYR A 94 -0.03 -9.41 -7.94
N LEU A 95 0.06 -8.40 -7.06
CA LEU A 95 0.62 -8.54 -5.72
C LEU A 95 -0.34 -9.31 -4.80
N GLY A 96 -1.62 -8.95 -4.81
CA GLY A 96 -2.64 -9.64 -4.03
C GLY A 96 -2.70 -11.13 -4.34
N ASN A 97 -2.77 -11.47 -5.63
CA ASN A 97 -2.76 -12.86 -6.10
C ASN A 97 -1.48 -13.60 -5.69
N ALA A 98 -0.31 -12.98 -5.90
CA ALA A 98 0.95 -13.64 -5.59
C ALA A 98 1.11 -13.98 -4.11
N LEU A 99 0.71 -13.07 -3.22
CA LEU A 99 0.76 -13.30 -1.77
C LEU A 99 -0.28 -14.31 -1.31
N ALA A 100 -1.51 -14.25 -1.84
CA ALA A 100 -2.56 -15.19 -1.48
C ALA A 100 -2.25 -16.63 -1.94
N LYS A 101 -1.61 -16.81 -3.10
CA LYS A 101 -1.08 -18.11 -3.53
C LYS A 101 -0.08 -18.74 -2.56
N GLN A 102 0.54 -17.94 -1.72
CA GLN A 102 1.47 -18.38 -0.68
C GLN A 102 0.81 -18.47 0.72
N GLY A 103 -0.52 -18.36 0.79
CA GLY A 103 -1.29 -18.57 2.01
C GLY A 103 -1.54 -17.31 2.87
N TYR A 104 -1.24 -16.11 2.35
CA TYR A 104 -1.52 -14.86 3.05
C TYR A 104 -2.87 -14.29 2.60
N LEU A 105 -3.75 -13.98 3.55
CA LEU A 105 -4.93 -13.17 3.26
C LEU A 105 -4.47 -11.76 2.86
N VAL A 106 -4.94 -11.24 1.73
CA VAL A 106 -4.63 -9.86 1.32
C VAL A 106 -5.90 -9.04 1.24
N VAL A 107 -5.88 -7.89 1.91
CA VAL A 107 -6.97 -6.92 1.90
C VAL A 107 -6.44 -5.57 1.40
N MET A 108 -7.05 -5.04 0.36
CA MET A 108 -6.75 -3.73 -0.21
C MET A 108 -7.95 -2.81 0.03
N PRO A 109 -7.94 -1.98 1.08
CA PRO A 109 -9.05 -1.08 1.37
C PRO A 109 -9.31 -0.11 0.23
N LYS A 110 -10.59 0.08 -0.10
CA LYS A 110 -11.06 1.14 -0.98
C LYS A 110 -11.40 2.36 -0.15
N VAL A 111 -10.80 3.48 -0.47
CA VAL A 111 -11.04 4.74 0.24
C VAL A 111 -11.37 5.84 -0.76
N THR A 112 -12.06 6.87 -0.30
CA THR A 112 -12.45 8.00 -1.12
C THR A 112 -11.24 8.57 -1.87
N LEU A 113 -11.35 8.66 -3.20
CA LEU A 113 -10.31 9.17 -4.09
C LEU A 113 -8.96 8.45 -3.95
N ASN A 114 -8.94 7.24 -3.40
CA ASN A 114 -7.73 6.49 -3.08
C ASN A 114 -6.70 7.33 -2.28
N MET A 115 -7.19 8.17 -1.36
CA MET A 115 -6.38 8.98 -0.45
C MET A 115 -6.09 8.20 0.83
N THR A 116 -5.35 7.13 0.73
CA THR A 116 -5.13 6.15 1.79
C THR A 116 -4.51 6.72 3.05
N TYR A 117 -3.65 7.74 2.95
CA TYR A 117 -3.09 8.38 4.13
C TYR A 117 -4.13 9.13 4.97
N ALA A 118 -5.08 9.83 4.31
CA ALA A 118 -6.15 10.54 5.01
C ALA A 118 -7.15 9.56 5.66
N TYR A 119 -7.34 8.39 5.04
CA TYR A 119 -8.29 7.37 5.47
C TYR A 119 -7.59 6.09 5.96
N TYR A 120 -6.40 6.18 6.50
CA TYR A 120 -5.59 5.03 6.93
C TYR A 120 -6.26 4.13 7.99
N LYS A 121 -7.29 4.63 8.67
CA LYS A 121 -8.13 3.84 9.60
C LYS A 121 -9.26 3.06 8.92
N ALA A 122 -9.51 3.26 7.63
CA ALA A 122 -10.58 2.54 6.92
C ALA A 122 -10.43 1.01 6.98
N GLN A 123 -9.20 0.52 7.19
CA GLN A 123 -8.90 -0.91 7.35
C GLN A 123 -9.23 -1.48 8.74
N GLU A 124 -9.70 -0.68 9.70
CA GLU A 124 -10.19 -1.19 10.99
C GLU A 124 -11.28 -2.25 10.78
N GLU A 125 -12.07 -2.09 9.71
CA GLU A 125 -13.04 -3.09 9.30
C GLU A 125 -12.37 -4.42 8.95
N ALA A 126 -11.23 -4.40 8.23
CA ALA A 126 -10.48 -5.61 7.90
C ALA A 126 -9.91 -6.30 9.16
N PHE A 127 -9.35 -5.54 10.11
CA PHE A 127 -8.89 -6.10 11.38
C PHE A 127 -10.05 -6.73 12.17
N SER A 128 -11.22 -6.07 12.17
CA SER A 128 -12.41 -6.56 12.86
C SER A 128 -13.02 -7.79 12.19
N ALA A 129 -12.99 -7.86 10.86
CA ALA A 129 -13.50 -9.00 10.09
C ALA A 129 -12.63 -10.25 10.25
N TYR A 130 -11.34 -10.09 10.53
CA TYR A 130 -10.39 -11.20 10.65
C TYR A 130 -9.60 -11.15 11.98
N PRO A 131 -10.27 -11.29 13.14
CA PRO A 131 -9.66 -11.03 14.45
C PRO A 131 -8.53 -11.99 14.83
N ASN A 132 -8.43 -13.15 14.16
CA ASN A 132 -7.40 -14.15 14.40
C ASN A 132 -6.20 -14.03 13.45
N VAL A 133 -6.25 -13.09 12.50
CA VAL A 133 -5.18 -12.86 11.52
C VAL A 133 -4.27 -11.76 12.01
N LYS A 134 -2.96 -12.04 12.08
CA LYS A 134 -1.94 -11.03 12.34
C LYS A 134 -1.51 -10.38 11.03
N PHE A 135 -1.76 -9.10 10.85
CA PHE A 135 -1.52 -8.42 9.59
C PHE A 135 -0.15 -7.74 9.52
N PHE A 136 0.53 -7.92 8.40
CA PHE A 136 1.51 -6.96 7.92
C PHE A 136 0.77 -5.76 7.34
N VAL A 137 1.24 -4.56 7.58
CA VAL A 137 0.76 -3.35 6.93
C VAL A 137 1.73 -2.97 5.82
N ALA A 138 1.21 -2.83 4.62
CA ALA A 138 2.01 -2.59 3.42
C ALA A 138 1.43 -1.44 2.61
N GLY A 139 2.25 -0.75 1.81
CA GLY A 139 1.69 0.25 0.92
C GLY A 139 2.71 0.88 -0.01
N HIS A 140 2.19 1.50 -1.06
CA HIS A 140 2.98 2.17 -2.08
C HIS A 140 2.78 3.69 -2.00
N SER A 141 3.86 4.47 -2.15
CA SER A 141 3.78 5.93 -2.22
C SER A 141 3.07 6.52 -0.99
N GLN A 142 1.96 7.24 -1.17
CA GLN A 142 1.10 7.72 -0.07
C GLN A 142 0.61 6.55 0.81
N GLY A 143 0.30 5.41 0.20
CA GLY A 143 -0.08 4.20 0.94
C GLY A 143 1.07 3.65 1.80
N GLY A 144 2.32 3.81 1.36
CA GLY A 144 3.50 3.52 2.18
C GLY A 144 3.59 4.42 3.42
N GLY A 145 3.26 5.70 3.27
CA GLY A 145 3.12 6.63 4.40
C GLY A 145 1.99 6.22 5.35
N ALA A 146 0.85 5.75 4.82
CA ALA A 146 -0.26 5.23 5.62
C ALA A 146 0.13 3.96 6.39
N ALA A 147 0.85 3.04 5.75
CA ALA A 147 1.36 1.83 6.40
C ALA A 147 2.36 2.16 7.53
N LEU A 148 3.27 3.10 7.29
CA LEU A 148 4.21 3.59 8.31
C LEU A 148 3.47 4.20 9.50
N ARG A 149 2.48 5.06 9.24
CA ARG A 149 1.65 5.65 10.29
C ARG A 149 0.90 4.57 11.09
N ARG A 150 0.25 3.63 10.41
CA ARG A 150 -0.47 2.53 11.07
C ARG A 150 0.45 1.70 11.96
N ALA A 151 1.64 1.39 11.48
CA ALA A 151 2.63 0.65 12.25
C ALA A 151 3.15 1.45 13.46
N SER A 152 3.34 2.77 13.33
CA SER A 152 3.80 3.62 14.42
C SER A 152 2.77 3.78 15.55
N GLU A 153 1.48 3.84 15.20
CA GLU A 153 0.40 3.99 16.18
C GLU A 153 0.01 2.66 16.85
N ASN A 154 0.31 1.52 16.21
CA ASN A 154 -0.22 0.20 16.62
C ASN A 154 0.82 -0.91 16.49
N ALA A 155 2.03 -0.68 16.93
CA ALA A 155 3.18 -1.60 16.81
C ALA A 155 2.87 -3.02 17.31
N ASP A 156 2.15 -3.15 18.42
CA ASP A 156 1.85 -4.44 19.05
C ASP A 156 0.84 -5.29 18.26
N THR A 157 0.07 -4.67 17.37
CA THR A 157 -1.01 -5.34 16.62
C THR A 157 -0.62 -5.73 15.19
N VAL A 158 0.50 -5.21 14.68
CA VAL A 158 0.97 -5.53 13.33
C VAL A 158 2.11 -6.55 13.34
N ALA A 159 2.20 -7.37 12.30
CA ALA A 159 3.27 -8.35 12.13
C ALA A 159 4.58 -7.71 11.61
N GLY A 160 4.47 -6.57 10.93
CA GLY A 160 5.56 -5.84 10.32
C GLY A 160 5.06 -4.78 9.35
N ALA A 161 5.95 -3.93 8.86
CA ALA A 161 5.67 -2.87 7.89
C ALA A 161 6.42 -3.09 6.58
N ILE A 162 5.75 -2.86 5.44
CA ILE A 162 6.29 -3.03 4.08
C ILE A 162 6.04 -1.73 3.31
N LEU A 163 7.09 -1.02 2.98
CA LEU A 163 7.04 0.33 2.45
C LEU A 163 7.63 0.35 1.03
N LEU A 164 6.78 0.57 0.02
CA LEU A 164 7.18 0.65 -1.39
C LEU A 164 7.28 2.11 -1.80
N SER A 165 8.48 2.65 -2.00
CA SER A 165 8.74 4.07 -2.27
C SER A 165 7.80 4.99 -1.46
N PRO A 166 7.85 4.98 -0.13
CA PRO A 166 6.84 5.62 0.71
C PRO A 166 6.93 7.14 0.64
N LEU A 167 5.78 7.81 0.47
CA LEU A 167 5.65 9.25 0.69
C LEU A 167 5.28 9.49 2.16
N CYS A 168 6.24 9.90 2.94
CA CYS A 168 6.07 10.11 4.37
C CYS A 168 5.55 11.51 4.67
N TYR A 169 4.52 11.58 5.49
CA TYR A 169 3.89 12.84 5.89
C TYR A 169 4.25 13.23 7.33
N ARG A 170 3.90 14.45 7.65
CA ARG A 170 3.71 14.96 9.00
C ARG A 170 2.30 15.55 9.08
N HIS A 171 1.62 15.37 10.17
CA HIS A 171 0.29 15.92 10.38
C HIS A 171 0.28 16.83 11.61
N LYS A 172 -0.67 17.76 11.66
CA LYS A 172 -0.79 18.66 12.80
C LYS A 172 -1.16 17.90 14.05
N LEU A 173 -0.50 18.22 15.16
CA LEU A 173 -0.95 17.78 16.47
C LEU A 173 -2.26 18.52 16.78
N LEU A 174 -3.31 17.77 17.09
CA LEU A 174 -4.60 18.32 17.48
C LEU A 174 -4.85 18.09 18.97
N ASP A 175 -5.52 19.05 19.62
CA ASP A 175 -6.04 18.90 20.98
C ASP A 175 -7.31 18.02 21.02
N ALA A 176 -7.88 17.85 22.20
CA ALA A 176 -9.10 17.03 22.40
C ALA A 176 -10.33 17.58 21.66
N ASP A 177 -10.34 18.87 21.34
CA ASP A 177 -11.42 19.54 20.62
C ASP A 177 -11.16 19.59 19.09
N GLY A 178 -10.04 19.02 18.63
CA GLY A 178 -9.65 18.96 17.22
C GLY A 178 -8.96 20.23 16.70
N ASN A 179 -8.53 21.14 17.56
CA ASN A 179 -7.81 22.35 17.15
C ASN A 179 -6.30 22.09 17.07
N PRO A 180 -5.58 22.75 16.12
CA PRO A 180 -4.14 22.64 16.05
C PRO A 180 -3.44 23.14 17.33
N VAL A 181 -2.63 22.26 17.93
CA VAL A 181 -1.77 22.64 19.06
C VAL A 181 -0.61 23.49 18.54
N LYS A 182 -0.39 24.63 19.17
CA LYS A 182 0.71 25.53 18.81
C LYS A 182 1.87 25.39 19.79
N ASP A 183 3.05 25.66 19.27
CA ASP A 183 4.23 25.86 20.10
C ASP A 183 4.10 27.16 20.89
N GLU A 184 4.37 27.12 22.17
CA GLU A 184 4.12 28.25 23.09
C GLU A 184 5.03 29.47 22.83
N GLU A 185 6.27 29.20 22.33
CA GLU A 185 7.24 30.28 22.10
C GLU A 185 7.09 30.89 20.70
N SER A 186 6.91 30.01 19.67
CA SER A 186 6.88 30.48 18.28
C SER A 186 5.48 30.73 17.73
N GLY A 187 4.43 30.24 18.36
CA GLY A 187 3.05 30.30 17.88
C GLY A 187 2.79 29.44 16.63
N VAL A 188 3.76 28.64 16.19
CA VAL A 188 3.67 27.76 15.02
C VAL A 188 2.95 26.47 15.40
N ASP A 189 2.17 25.92 14.46
CA ASP A 189 1.50 24.62 14.66
C ASP A 189 2.54 23.52 14.92
N LYS A 190 2.30 22.71 15.95
CA LYS A 190 3.08 21.50 16.21
C LYS A 190 2.66 20.40 15.25
N TYR A 191 3.63 19.59 14.84
CA TYR A 191 3.43 18.46 13.92
C TYR A 191 3.88 17.16 14.54
N ILE A 192 3.11 16.10 14.30
CA ILE A 192 3.52 14.74 14.55
C ILE A 192 4.21 14.22 13.29
N ILE A 193 5.33 13.54 13.49
CA ILE A 193 6.08 12.85 12.45
C ILE A 193 5.91 11.37 12.70
N ASP A 194 5.20 10.69 11.79
CA ASP A 194 5.07 9.25 11.86
C ASP A 194 6.44 8.60 11.69
N ASN A 195 6.84 7.77 12.62
CA ASN A 195 8.14 7.10 12.58
C ASN A 195 8.11 5.76 13.33
N LEU A 196 9.06 4.88 12.99
CA LEU A 196 9.24 3.56 13.60
C LEU A 196 10.54 3.46 14.41
N LYS A 197 11.24 4.57 14.68
CA LYS A 197 12.53 4.56 15.38
C LYS A 197 12.45 3.94 16.76
N ASP A 198 11.38 4.27 17.48
CA ASP A 198 11.21 3.94 18.88
C ASP A 198 10.24 2.77 19.11
N VAL A 199 9.80 2.12 18.03
CA VAL A 199 8.87 0.98 18.08
C VAL A 199 9.51 -0.28 17.52
N ASP A 200 9.13 -1.44 18.04
CA ASP A 200 9.69 -2.72 17.63
C ASP A 200 8.85 -3.37 16.52
N VAL A 201 8.92 -2.76 15.34
CA VAL A 201 8.24 -3.25 14.13
C VAL A 201 9.27 -3.58 13.07
N ALA A 202 9.37 -4.85 12.71
CA ALA A 202 10.19 -5.27 11.58
C ALA A 202 9.73 -4.54 10.31
N THR A 203 10.67 -3.96 9.56
CA THR A 203 10.35 -3.09 8.42
C THR A 203 11.12 -3.49 7.17
N LEU A 204 10.42 -3.60 6.04
CA LEU A 204 10.96 -3.70 4.69
C LEU A 204 10.73 -2.38 3.95
N LEU A 205 11.80 -1.75 3.48
CA LEU A 205 11.77 -0.61 2.57
C LEU A 205 12.22 -1.08 1.18
N VAL A 206 11.40 -0.89 0.16
CA VAL A 206 11.72 -1.14 -1.24
C VAL A 206 11.63 0.17 -2.00
N GLU A 207 12.71 0.57 -2.66
CA GLU A 207 12.78 1.78 -3.47
C GLU A 207 12.97 1.46 -4.95
N ALA A 208 12.42 2.29 -5.83
CA ALA A 208 12.72 2.30 -7.25
C ALA A 208 13.93 3.22 -7.51
N GLU A 209 14.91 2.73 -8.30
CA GLU A 209 16.13 3.51 -8.57
C GLU A 209 15.83 4.80 -9.33
N GLN A 210 14.97 4.73 -10.34
CA GLN A 210 14.60 5.85 -11.22
C GLN A 210 13.25 6.46 -10.80
N ASP A 211 13.06 6.63 -9.50
CA ASP A 211 11.86 7.27 -8.95
C ASP A 211 11.94 8.78 -9.19
N HIS A 212 11.14 9.27 -10.13
CA HIS A 212 11.03 10.69 -10.46
C HIS A 212 9.89 11.42 -9.74
N VAL A 213 9.10 10.69 -8.96
CA VAL A 213 8.00 11.23 -8.16
C VAL A 213 8.50 11.75 -6.82
N LEU A 214 9.34 10.98 -6.13
CA LEU A 214 9.92 11.38 -4.87
C LEU A 214 11.29 12.01 -5.06
N SER A 215 11.50 13.19 -4.47
CA SER A 215 12.83 13.81 -4.45
C SER A 215 13.79 13.01 -3.57
N ASP A 216 15.10 13.23 -3.76
CA ASP A 216 16.12 12.58 -2.93
C ASP A 216 15.98 12.95 -1.45
N GLU A 217 15.54 14.16 -1.14
CA GLU A 217 15.25 14.59 0.22
C GLU A 217 14.07 13.82 0.82
N MET A 218 13.02 13.53 0.03
CA MET A 218 11.88 12.72 0.50
C MET A 218 12.28 11.27 0.76
N LYS A 219 13.09 10.68 -0.13
CA LYS A 219 13.64 9.33 0.06
C LYS A 219 14.57 9.26 1.28
N ALA A 220 15.38 10.28 1.48
CA ALA A 220 16.25 10.38 2.67
C ALA A 220 15.41 10.55 3.96
N ASP A 221 14.39 11.41 3.96
CA ASP A 221 13.49 11.61 5.10
C ASP A 221 12.81 10.29 5.50
N ALA A 222 12.29 9.52 4.54
CA ALA A 222 11.67 8.22 4.81
C ALA A 222 12.62 7.29 5.58
N LYS A 223 13.88 7.19 5.19
CA LYS A 223 14.90 6.37 5.87
C LYS A 223 15.17 6.83 7.30
N THR A 224 15.14 8.15 7.54
CA THR A 224 15.36 8.69 8.89
C THR A 224 14.24 8.32 9.86
N ARG A 225 13.09 7.85 9.39
CA ARG A 225 11.93 7.49 10.20
C ARG A 225 11.90 6.02 10.61
N LEU A 226 12.86 5.22 10.13
CA LEU A 226 12.90 3.78 10.37
C LEU A 226 13.88 3.44 11.50
N LYS A 227 13.56 2.38 12.25
CA LYS A 227 14.45 1.82 13.25
C LYS A 227 15.67 1.20 12.57
N GLU A 228 16.83 1.35 13.14
CA GLU A 228 18.05 0.72 12.63
C GLU A 228 17.88 -0.81 12.50
N GLY A 229 18.41 -1.38 11.43
CA GLY A 229 18.28 -2.79 11.11
C GLY A 229 17.08 -3.13 10.21
N TYR A 230 16.33 -2.15 9.70
CA TYR A 230 15.31 -2.42 8.69
C TYR A 230 15.92 -3.02 7.42
N VAL A 231 15.14 -3.85 6.73
CA VAL A 231 15.55 -4.44 5.45
C VAL A 231 15.37 -3.42 4.35
N HIS A 232 16.44 -3.09 3.62
CA HIS A 232 16.39 -2.14 2.50
C HIS A 232 16.69 -2.85 1.18
N LYS A 233 15.86 -2.61 0.17
CA LYS A 233 16.02 -3.10 -1.20
C LYS A 233 15.84 -1.95 -2.18
N VAL A 234 16.70 -1.91 -3.20
CA VAL A 234 16.55 -1.01 -4.35
C VAL A 234 16.38 -1.88 -5.60
N ILE A 235 15.36 -1.59 -6.39
CA ILE A 235 15.13 -2.26 -7.68
C ILE A 235 15.69 -1.37 -8.79
N SER A 236 16.49 -1.96 -9.68
CA SER A 236 17.09 -1.30 -10.84
C SER A 236 16.98 -2.20 -12.09
N PRO A 237 16.61 -1.66 -13.26
CA PRO A 237 15.93 -0.37 -13.43
C PRO A 237 14.49 -0.46 -12.92
N ALA A 238 13.98 0.61 -12.32
CA ALA A 238 12.64 0.66 -11.77
C ALA A 238 12.16 2.11 -11.59
N ALA A 239 10.85 2.33 -11.74
CA ALA A 239 10.19 3.61 -11.57
C ALA A 239 9.14 3.57 -10.45
N HIS A 240 8.79 4.73 -9.90
CA HIS A 240 7.81 4.86 -8.83
C HIS A 240 6.46 4.23 -9.20
N MET A 241 5.88 4.66 -10.31
CA MET A 241 4.55 4.24 -10.74
C MET A 241 4.49 2.75 -11.16
N SER A 242 5.64 2.15 -11.48
CA SER A 242 5.73 0.75 -11.92
C SER A 242 5.58 -0.29 -10.80
N PHE A 243 5.43 0.15 -9.55
CA PHE A 243 4.88 -0.69 -8.47
C PHE A 243 3.40 -1.02 -8.67
N SER A 244 2.70 -0.33 -9.55
CA SER A 244 1.35 -0.64 -10.00
C SER A 244 1.35 -1.11 -11.46
N THR A 245 0.22 -1.62 -11.93
CA THR A 245 0.00 -1.91 -13.36
C THR A 245 -0.75 -0.79 -14.07
N MET A 246 -0.86 0.38 -13.44
CA MET A 246 -1.53 1.53 -14.04
C MET A 246 -0.70 2.07 -15.21
N ASP A 247 -1.33 2.24 -16.35
CA ASP A 247 -0.76 2.66 -17.63
C ASP A 247 -1.44 3.91 -18.23
N ASN A 248 -2.19 4.66 -17.40
CA ASN A 248 -2.87 5.86 -17.84
C ASN A 248 -1.85 6.99 -18.10
N ASP A 249 -1.61 7.30 -19.36
CA ASP A 249 -0.66 8.32 -19.81
C ASP A 249 -0.89 9.71 -19.21
N GLU A 250 -2.13 10.13 -18.98
CA GLU A 250 -2.42 11.44 -18.39
C GLU A 250 -2.00 11.50 -16.93
N ILE A 251 -2.26 10.41 -16.18
CA ILE A 251 -1.81 10.30 -14.80
C ILE A 251 -0.29 10.20 -14.72
N LEU A 252 0.35 9.38 -15.56
CA LEU A 252 1.81 9.25 -15.60
C LEU A 252 2.49 10.59 -15.94
N LYS A 253 1.94 11.38 -16.87
CA LYS A 253 2.42 12.74 -17.17
C LYS A 253 2.34 13.67 -15.95
N SER A 254 1.30 13.54 -15.13
CA SER A 254 1.16 14.35 -13.91
C SER A 254 2.21 14.01 -12.85
N PHE A 255 2.85 12.85 -12.95
CA PHE A 255 3.93 12.38 -12.10
C PHE A 255 5.31 12.48 -12.80
N ASN A 256 5.57 13.58 -13.50
CA ASN A 256 6.87 13.90 -14.16
C ASN A 256 7.30 12.84 -15.19
N ASN A 257 6.36 12.21 -15.90
CA ASN A 257 6.62 11.11 -16.81
C ASN A 257 7.46 9.98 -16.17
N ASP A 258 7.15 9.65 -14.92
CA ASP A 258 7.83 8.59 -14.20
C ASP A 258 7.75 7.28 -14.98
N GLY A 259 8.88 6.64 -15.16
CA GLY A 259 9.02 5.42 -15.97
C GLY A 259 9.37 5.65 -17.44
N ASP A 260 9.62 6.89 -17.88
CA ASP A 260 10.18 7.15 -19.21
C ASP A 260 11.51 6.40 -19.36
N GLY A 261 11.66 5.70 -20.50
CA GLY A 261 12.83 4.87 -20.78
C GLY A 261 12.83 3.49 -20.09
N ILE A 262 11.84 3.18 -19.26
CA ILE A 262 11.66 1.85 -18.67
C ILE A 262 10.72 1.02 -19.54
N THR A 263 11.22 -0.09 -20.07
CA THR A 263 10.45 -1.01 -20.91
C THR A 263 9.39 -1.79 -20.10
N GLU A 264 8.34 -2.29 -20.76
CA GLU A 264 7.34 -3.15 -20.10
C GLU A 264 7.94 -4.41 -19.46
N ALA A 265 8.97 -5.00 -20.06
CA ALA A 265 9.69 -6.13 -19.48
C ALA A 265 10.40 -5.73 -18.15
N GLN A 266 10.95 -4.52 -18.08
CA GLN A 266 11.59 -4.00 -16.88
C GLN A 266 10.55 -3.67 -15.79
N LYS A 267 9.42 -3.07 -16.14
CA LYS A 267 8.29 -2.85 -15.22
C LYS A 267 7.76 -4.18 -14.67
N GLN A 268 7.62 -5.19 -15.53
CA GLN A 268 7.23 -6.55 -15.09
C GLN A 268 8.27 -7.17 -14.17
N SER A 269 9.57 -7.01 -14.48
CA SER A 269 10.67 -7.46 -13.61
C SER A 269 10.63 -6.75 -12.24
N GLN A 270 10.33 -5.46 -12.20
CA GLN A 270 10.16 -4.71 -10.95
C GLN A 270 9.04 -5.31 -10.10
N ARG A 271 7.86 -5.57 -10.70
CA ARG A 271 6.73 -6.19 -10.00
C ARG A 271 7.07 -7.58 -9.47
N THR A 272 7.77 -8.39 -10.25
CA THR A 272 8.24 -9.72 -9.83
C THR A 272 9.20 -9.63 -8.65
N LYS A 273 10.20 -8.76 -8.69
CA LYS A 273 11.15 -8.55 -7.59
C LYS A 273 10.46 -7.99 -6.34
N THR A 274 9.46 -7.12 -6.51
CA THR A 274 8.66 -6.60 -5.40
C THR A 274 7.96 -7.74 -4.66
N VAL A 275 7.28 -8.62 -5.37
CA VAL A 275 6.65 -9.81 -4.80
C VAL A 275 7.68 -10.69 -4.09
N GLU A 276 8.82 -10.96 -4.72
CA GLU A 276 9.89 -11.77 -4.14
C GLU A 276 10.41 -11.19 -2.82
N TYR A 277 10.69 -9.89 -2.78
CA TYR A 277 11.20 -9.23 -1.56
C TYR A 277 10.17 -9.25 -0.44
N ILE A 278 8.89 -9.01 -0.76
CA ILE A 278 7.80 -9.08 0.21
C ILE A 278 7.67 -10.50 0.74
N LEU A 279 7.61 -11.52 -0.13
CA LEU A 279 7.47 -12.92 0.29
C LEU A 279 8.64 -13.38 1.17
N ASN A 280 9.86 -13.02 0.82
CA ASN A 280 11.04 -13.36 1.63
C ASN A 280 10.97 -12.71 3.01
N PHE A 281 10.51 -11.45 3.08
CA PHE A 281 10.37 -10.73 4.34
C PHE A 281 9.26 -11.33 5.22
N VAL A 282 8.05 -11.51 4.68
CA VAL A 282 6.92 -12.03 5.47
C VAL A 282 7.14 -13.48 5.91
N LYS A 283 7.74 -14.33 5.06
CA LYS A 283 8.10 -15.71 5.44
C LYS A 283 9.11 -15.76 6.58
N GLY A 284 10.08 -14.84 6.60
CA GLY A 284 11.07 -14.76 7.67
C GLY A 284 10.48 -14.41 9.04
N LEU A 285 9.31 -13.78 9.07
CA LEU A 285 8.62 -13.36 10.31
C LEU A 285 7.41 -14.23 10.68
N SER A 286 6.96 -15.10 9.76
CA SER A 286 5.77 -15.95 9.95
C SER A 286 6.10 -17.36 10.43
N ASN A 287 7.40 -17.71 10.51
CA ASN A 287 7.88 -19.02 10.92
C ASN A 287 7.98 -19.16 12.44
#